data_f07b87b1c5b55472efc75e8e98c44c44
#
_entry.id   f07b87b1c5b55472efc75e8e98c44c44
#
_cell.length_a   1.000
_cell.length_b   1.000
_cell.length_c   1.000
_cell.angle_alpha   90.00
_cell.angle_beta   90.00
_cell.angle_gamma   90.00
#
_symmetry.space_group_name_H-M   'P 1'
#
loop_
_entity.id
_entity.type
_entity.pdbx_description
1 polymer ?
#
loop_
_entity_poly.entity_id
_entity_poly.type
_entity_poly.pdbx_seq_one_letter_code
_entity_poly.pdbx_strand_id
1 'polypeptide(L)'
;MAIAFAASSYAGEKEKKEEKIQWSSVPAAVQKTITENAGGGQNEKIEKETKTKDGKSVTVYKAKVKKSDGKKVEIKVGEDGTLIKLEND
;
A
#
# COMPACT_ATOMS: atom_id res chain seq x y z
N MET A 1 28.44 -12.86 1.59
CA MET A 1 28.09 -12.91 1.16
C MET A 1 27.39 -12.85 0.27
N ALA A 2 27.14 -12.89 0.16
CA ALA A 2 26.60 -12.89 -0.46
C ALA A 2 25.91 -12.96 -1.23
N ILE A 3 25.72 -13.03 -1.27
CA ILE A 3 25.23 -13.16 -1.87
C ILE A 3 24.45 -12.96 -2.63
N ALA A 4 24.39 -12.77 -2.59
CA ALA A 4 23.82 -12.60 -3.16
C ALA A 4 23.37 -12.43 -4.04
N PHE A 5 23.42 -12.45 -4.16
CA PHE A 5 23.11 -12.30 -4.94
C PHE A 5 22.48 -12.38 -5.75
N ALA A 6 22.35 -12.51 -5.76
CA ALA A 6 21.97 -12.68 -6.53
C ALA A 6 21.04 -12.52 -7.10
N ALA A 7 20.70 -12.53 -6.82
CA ALA A 7 19.89 -12.43 -7.32
C ALA A 7 19.47 -11.74 -8.03
N SER A 8 19.55 -11.44 -7.86
CA SER A 8 19.23 -10.80 -8.50
C SER A 8 19.07 -10.65 -9.60
N SER A 9 19.27 -10.89 -9.53
CA SER A 9 19.40 -10.86 -10.68
C SER A 9 18.29 -10.98 -11.52
N TYR A 10 17.76 -11.41 -11.46
CA TYR A 10 16.81 -11.51 -12.19
C TYR A 10 15.92 -10.65 -12.13
N ALA A 11 16.44 -10.68 -11.84
CA ALA A 11 15.89 -9.94 -11.79
C ALA A 11 15.38 -8.90 -12.45
N GLY A 12 15.63 -7.96 -12.42
CA GLY A 12 15.07 -6.90 -13.05
C GLY A 12 13.63 -6.97 -13.27
N GLU A 13 13.09 -7.99 -12.75
CA GLU A 13 11.72 -8.21 -12.97
C GLU A 13 10.88 -7.39 -12.09
N LYS A 14 10.25 -8.03 -11.19
CA LYS A 14 9.41 -7.37 -10.22
C LYS A 14 10.01 -7.50 -8.86
N GLU A 15 10.08 -6.41 -8.19
CA GLU A 15 10.45 -6.43 -6.79
C GLU A 15 9.35 -5.72 -6.04
N LYS A 16 8.81 -6.37 -5.03
CA LYS A 16 7.74 -5.83 -4.22
C LYS A 16 8.20 -5.75 -2.79
N LYS A 17 8.08 -4.58 -2.22
CA LYS A 17 8.47 -4.37 -0.85
C LYS A 17 7.30 -3.75 -0.10
N GLU A 18 6.91 -4.36 1.00
CA GLU A 18 5.84 -3.85 1.83
C GLU A 18 6.38 -3.45 3.18
N GLU A 19 5.94 -2.32 3.65
CA GLU A 19 6.40 -1.78 4.91
C GLU A 19 5.21 -1.27 5.69
N LYS A 20 5.06 -1.74 6.92
CA LYS A 20 4.00 -1.28 7.78
C LYS A 20 4.34 0.11 8.29
N ILE A 21 3.43 1.04 8.15
CA ILE A 21 3.67 2.42 8.58
C ILE A 21 2.52 2.93 9.43
N GLN A 22 2.77 4.06 10.09
CA GLN A 22 1.77 4.71 10.90
C GLN A 22 0.95 5.67 10.06
N TRP A 23 -0.27 5.92 10.50
CA TRP A 23 -1.16 6.86 9.81
C TRP A 23 -0.49 8.22 9.61
N SER A 24 0.24 8.69 10.61
CA SER A 24 0.90 9.99 10.51
C SER A 24 1.99 10.04 9.44
N SER A 25 2.44 8.89 8.97
CA SER A 25 3.44 8.82 7.92
C SER A 25 2.81 8.78 6.53
N VAL A 26 1.50 8.72 6.45
CA VAL A 26 0.79 8.63 5.17
C VAL A 26 0.64 10.04 4.59
N PRO A 27 0.96 10.25 3.30
CA PRO A 27 0.79 11.56 2.69
C PRO A 27 -0.65 12.06 2.78
N ALA A 28 -0.83 13.36 2.90
CA ALA A 28 -2.16 13.94 3.10
C ALA A 28 -3.15 13.57 2.00
N ALA A 29 -2.72 13.55 0.75
CA ALA A 29 -3.61 13.18 -0.35
C ALA A 29 -4.07 11.73 -0.23
N VAL A 30 -3.19 10.85 0.24
CA VAL A 30 -3.52 9.45 0.43
C VAL A 30 -4.46 9.28 1.62
N GLN A 31 -4.19 10.01 2.72
CA GLN A 31 -5.07 10.00 3.88
C GLN A 31 -6.50 10.38 3.52
N LYS A 32 -6.62 11.41 2.70
CA LYS A 32 -7.92 11.87 2.28
C LYS A 32 -8.69 10.80 1.52
N THR A 33 -8.04 10.15 0.57
CA THR A 33 -8.67 9.11 -0.21
C THR A 33 -9.07 7.92 0.66
N ILE A 34 -8.19 7.52 1.57
CA ILE A 34 -8.49 6.41 2.48
C ILE A 34 -9.70 6.77 3.34
N THR A 35 -9.71 7.96 3.91
CA THR A 35 -10.81 8.40 4.78
C THR A 35 -12.12 8.45 4.02
N GLU A 36 -12.10 8.94 2.78
CA GLU A 36 -13.30 9.03 1.97
C GLU A 36 -13.90 7.67 1.65
N ASN A 37 -13.06 6.65 1.60
CA ASN A 37 -13.50 5.30 1.25
C ASN A 37 -13.63 4.37 2.45
N ALA A 38 -13.28 4.84 3.63
CA ALA A 38 -13.33 4.02 4.84
C ALA A 38 -14.74 3.91 5.43
N GLY A 39 -15.66 4.77 5.03
CA GLY A 39 -17.03 4.70 5.51
C GLY A 39 -17.15 4.84 7.03
N GLY A 40 -16.29 5.68 7.63
CA GLY A 40 -16.29 5.86 9.07
C GLY A 40 -15.62 4.75 9.85
N GLY A 41 -14.99 3.81 9.15
CA GLY A 41 -14.33 2.71 9.81
C GLY A 41 -12.97 3.08 10.38
N GLN A 42 -12.35 2.12 11.03
CA GLN A 42 -11.04 2.30 11.66
C GLN A 42 -9.95 1.64 10.84
N ASN A 43 -8.83 2.34 10.71
CA ASN A 43 -7.66 1.80 10.02
C ASN A 43 -6.99 0.78 10.94
N GLU A 44 -7.02 -0.49 10.52
CA GLU A 44 -6.38 -1.54 11.30
C GLU A 44 -4.92 -1.70 10.95
N LYS A 45 -4.59 -1.48 9.67
CA LYS A 45 -3.25 -1.71 9.19
C LYS A 45 -3.01 -0.85 7.98
N ILE A 46 -1.85 -0.21 7.94
CA ILE A 46 -1.48 0.61 6.79
C ILE A 46 -0.10 0.18 6.35
N GLU A 47 0.05 -0.08 5.06
CA GLU A 47 1.30 -0.50 4.49
C GLU A 47 1.69 0.39 3.32
N LYS A 48 2.98 0.67 3.24
CA LYS A 48 3.55 1.33 2.08
C LYS A 48 4.14 0.24 1.20
N GLU A 49 3.67 0.15 -0.01
CA GLU A 49 4.11 -0.87 -0.94
C GLU A 49 4.91 -0.22 -2.06
N THR A 50 6.13 -0.69 -2.25
CA THR A 50 6.97 -0.19 -3.33
C THR A 50 7.19 -1.34 -4.30
N LYS A 51 6.86 -1.10 -5.55
CA LYS A 51 7.08 -2.08 -6.62
C LYS A 51 8.08 -1.52 -7.59
N THR A 52 9.04 -2.34 -7.96
CA THR A 52 10.03 -1.98 -8.96
C THR A 52 9.87 -2.92 -10.15
N LYS A 53 9.72 -2.34 -11.33
CA LYS A 53 9.58 -3.11 -12.55
C LYS A 53 10.30 -2.38 -13.65
N ASP A 54 11.18 -3.06 -14.36
CA ASP A 54 11.93 -2.48 -15.47
C ASP A 54 12.64 -1.20 -15.09
N GLY A 55 13.21 -1.16 -13.87
CA GLY A 55 13.93 -0.01 -13.40
C GLY A 55 13.08 1.14 -12.89
N LYS A 56 11.76 0.96 -12.91
CA LYS A 56 10.85 1.98 -12.41
C LYS A 56 10.26 1.56 -11.08
N SER A 57 10.23 2.49 -10.14
CA SER A 57 9.64 2.24 -8.83
C SER A 57 8.31 2.95 -8.73
N VAL A 58 7.31 2.24 -8.24
CA VAL A 58 5.98 2.81 -8.00
C VAL A 58 5.63 2.56 -6.55
N THR A 59 5.19 3.61 -5.88
CA THR A 59 4.79 3.53 -4.48
C THR A 59 3.29 3.64 -4.38
N VAL A 60 2.69 2.69 -3.66
CA VAL A 60 1.27 2.74 -3.36
C VAL A 60 1.08 2.50 -1.87
N TYR A 61 -0.07 2.89 -1.37
CA TYR A 61 -0.41 2.72 0.04
C TYR A 61 -1.62 1.81 0.13
N LYS A 62 -1.57 0.89 1.06
CA LYS A 62 -2.64 -0.08 1.24
C LYS A 62 -3.15 0.05 2.67
N ALA A 63 -4.45 0.27 2.83
CA ALA A 63 -5.06 0.38 4.15
C ALA A 63 -6.09 -0.72 4.34
N LYS A 64 -6.00 -1.42 5.45
CA LYS A 64 -7.04 -2.32 5.87
C LYS A 64 -7.91 -1.60 6.87
N VAL A 65 -9.19 -1.52 6.57
CA VAL A 65 -10.14 -0.76 7.37
C VAL A 65 -11.25 -1.66 7.85
N LYS A 66 -11.56 -1.56 9.12
CA LYS A 66 -12.71 -2.27 9.69
C LYS A 66 -13.86 -1.28 9.80
N LYS A 67 -14.92 -1.56 9.08
CA LYS A 67 -16.09 -0.68 9.07
C LYS A 67 -16.92 -0.89 10.34
N SER A 68 -17.82 0.06 10.58
CA SER A 68 -18.67 0.02 11.76
C SER A 68 -19.58 -1.21 11.79
N ASP A 69 -19.88 -1.78 10.63
CA ASP A 69 -20.69 -2.99 10.56
C ASP A 69 -19.89 -4.27 10.75
N GLY A 70 -18.58 -4.14 11.04
CA GLY A 70 -17.71 -5.27 11.25
C GLY A 70 -17.05 -5.81 10.00
N LYS A 71 -17.42 -5.31 8.84
CA LYS A 71 -16.81 -5.74 7.59
C LYS A 71 -15.48 -5.07 7.37
N LYS A 72 -14.60 -5.75 6.66
CA LYS A 72 -13.28 -5.21 6.37
C LYS A 72 -13.16 -4.90 4.90
N VAL A 73 -12.48 -3.80 4.60
CA VAL A 73 -12.17 -3.45 3.23
C VAL A 73 -10.69 -3.15 3.12
N GLU A 74 -10.15 -3.42 1.96
CA GLU A 74 -8.78 -3.07 1.64
C GLU A 74 -8.79 -1.96 0.60
N ILE A 75 -8.11 -0.87 0.91
CA ILE A 75 -8.09 0.31 0.05
C ILE A 75 -6.66 0.51 -0.42
N LYS A 76 -6.46 0.49 -1.72
CA LYS A 76 -5.14 0.71 -2.31
C LYS A 76 -5.14 2.06 -3.01
N VAL A 77 -4.19 2.91 -2.66
CA VAL A 77 -4.14 4.29 -3.12
C VAL A 77 -2.74 4.60 -3.63
N GLY A 78 -2.65 5.25 -4.77
CA GLY A 78 -1.39 5.73 -5.29
C GLY A 78 -0.84 6.85 -4.42
N GLU A 79 0.47 7.11 -4.51
CA GLU A 79 1.07 8.12 -3.66
C GLU A 79 0.55 9.53 -3.95
N ASP A 80 -0.10 9.74 -5.09
CA ASP A 80 -0.72 11.01 -5.42
C ASP A 80 -2.18 11.12 -4.92
N GLY A 81 -2.66 10.09 -4.22
CA GLY A 81 -4.02 10.07 -3.72
C GLY A 81 -5.04 9.40 -4.63
N THR A 82 -4.61 8.87 -5.77
CA THR A 82 -5.51 8.21 -6.70
C THR A 82 -5.96 6.86 -6.13
N LEU A 83 -7.26 6.64 -6.08
CA LEU A 83 -7.78 5.34 -5.64
C LEU A 83 -7.51 4.31 -6.73
N ILE A 84 -6.75 3.28 -6.38
CA ILE A 84 -6.38 2.23 -7.33
C ILE A 84 -7.31 1.04 -7.20
N LYS A 85 -7.65 0.67 -5.97
CA LYS A 85 -8.45 -0.52 -5.76
C LYS A 85 -9.19 -0.43 -4.43
N LEU A 86 -10.43 -0.86 -4.45
CA LEU A 86 -11.25 -1.00 -3.24
C LEU A 86 -11.77 -2.41 -3.23
N GLU A 87 -11.38 -3.17 -2.23
CA GLU A 87 -11.70 -4.58 -2.19
C GLU A 87 -12.33 -4.93 -0.86
N ASN A 88 -13.47 -5.61 -0.90
CA ASN A 88 -14.11 -6.09 0.32
C ASN A 88 -13.54 -7.46 0.69
N ASP A 89 -13.20 -7.60 1.94
CA ASP A 89 -12.71 -8.87 2.45
C ASP A 89 -13.88 -9.75 2.88
#